data_f0da27db3f20eb9ff22245c5c0acdf3c
#
_entry.id   f0da27db3f20eb9ff22245c5c0acdf3c
#
_cell.length_a   1.000
_cell.length_b   1.000
_cell.length_c   1.000
_cell.angle_alpha   90.00
_cell.angle_beta   90.00
_cell.angle_gamma   90.00
#
_symmetry.space_group_name_H-M   'P 1'
#
loop_
_entity.id
_entity.type
_entity.pdbx_description
1 polymer ?
#
loop_
_entity_poly.entity_id
_entity_poly.type
_entity_poly.pdbx_seq_one_letter_code
_entity_poly.pdbx_strand_id
1 'polypeptide(L)'
;MCIRDRPELGGDTSLEQCLKEANEAGYIGIESGGKFPKKSSELIPKLDQFNLKLCSGWYGANLRKNSVEEEKKSIQEQLDLFKDCDAPCIVFAEVSGSIQGDPNRKLSTRPQMKKDEWQKFCEKISELGKYLEDEGMPLAYHHHMGTVIETQKDTERLIENTHESVKLTLDTGHMLFAKGDSKYILQNYHERISHVHCKDIRKQVLEKSLKEDLSFRGAFLEGAFTVPGDGCIDYQPLFNVLKNNNYSGWLVVEAEQDPAKANPLEYAKIGYNYLTDTLKKSEIEIYKN
;
A
#
# COMPACT_ATOMS: atom_id res chain seq x y z
N MET A 1 9.27 1.97 0.27
CA MET A 1 9.25 3.25 0.99
C MET A 1 8.29 4.19 0.31
N CYS A 2 7.46 4.89 1.06
CA CYS A 2 6.53 5.87 0.51
C CYS A 2 7.28 7.05 -0.10
N ILE A 3 6.88 7.43 -1.28
CA ILE A 3 7.46 8.55 -1.99
C ILE A 3 6.71 9.82 -1.63
N ARG A 4 7.44 10.88 -1.46
CA ARG A 4 6.97 12.21 -1.10
C ARG A 4 6.31 12.89 -2.30
N ASP A 5 5.15 12.38 -2.72
CA ASP A 5 4.46 12.85 -3.94
C ASP A 5 3.52 14.03 -3.72
N ARG A 6 3.06 14.20 -2.50
CA ARG A 6 2.14 15.28 -2.16
C ARG A 6 2.91 16.48 -1.58
N PRO A 7 2.49 17.72 -1.85
CA PRO A 7 3.15 18.91 -1.30
C PRO A 7 3.37 18.83 0.21
N GLU A 8 2.34 18.44 0.96
CA GLU A 8 2.36 18.30 2.41
C GLU A 8 3.20 17.13 2.93
N LEU A 9 3.60 16.22 2.08
CA LEU A 9 4.46 15.06 2.38
C LEU A 9 5.86 15.18 1.78
N GLY A 10 6.30 16.37 1.44
CA GLY A 10 7.62 16.63 0.86
C GLY A 10 7.62 16.52 -0.67
N GLY A 11 6.56 16.98 -1.33
CA GLY A 11 6.41 16.99 -2.77
C GLY A 11 7.55 17.67 -3.52
N ASP A 12 8.23 18.63 -2.91
CA ASP A 12 9.37 19.34 -3.49
C ASP A 12 10.70 18.54 -3.46
N THR A 13 10.76 17.43 -2.72
CA THR A 13 11.96 16.57 -2.71
C THR A 13 12.11 15.90 -4.06
N SER A 14 13.31 16.00 -4.67
CA SER A 14 13.57 15.37 -5.96
C SER A 14 13.46 13.84 -5.89
N LEU A 15 13.10 13.20 -7.01
CA LEU A 15 13.09 11.74 -7.10
C LEU A 15 14.47 11.16 -6.78
N GLU A 16 15.52 11.77 -7.31
CA GLU A 16 16.90 11.32 -7.08
C GLU A 16 17.26 11.29 -5.59
N GLN A 17 16.88 12.32 -4.83
CA GLN A 17 17.06 12.31 -3.38
C GLN A 17 16.24 11.21 -2.70
N CYS A 18 15.00 10.98 -3.12
CA CYS A 18 14.19 9.90 -2.57
C CYS A 18 14.83 8.52 -2.80
N LEU A 19 15.33 8.26 -4.02
CA LEU A 19 16.01 7.00 -4.37
C LEU A 19 17.31 6.83 -3.58
N LYS A 20 18.13 7.88 -3.50
CA LYS A 20 19.38 7.89 -2.73
C LYS A 20 19.11 7.56 -1.25
N GLU A 21 18.14 8.22 -0.63
CA GLU A 21 17.80 8.01 0.78
C GLU A 21 17.21 6.62 1.04
N ALA A 22 16.44 6.06 0.09
CA ALA A 22 15.95 4.69 0.17
C ALA A 22 17.11 3.67 0.18
N ASN A 23 18.06 3.81 -0.75
CA ASN A 23 19.26 2.96 -0.78
C ASN A 23 20.12 3.15 0.48
N GLU A 24 20.36 4.40 0.90
CA GLU A 24 21.14 4.71 2.12
C GLU A 24 20.52 4.12 3.39
N ALA A 25 19.21 4.03 3.46
CA ALA A 25 18.50 3.40 4.56
C ALA A 25 18.56 1.86 4.53
N GLY A 26 19.04 1.26 3.41
CA GLY A 26 19.20 -0.18 3.25
C GLY A 26 18.11 -0.87 2.41
N TYR A 27 17.13 -0.13 1.89
CA TYR A 27 16.09 -0.72 1.03
C TYR A 27 16.65 -1.14 -0.32
N ILE A 28 16.10 -2.24 -0.86
CA ILE A 28 16.46 -2.80 -2.17
C ILE A 28 15.35 -2.60 -3.22
N GLY A 29 14.24 -2.02 -2.83
CA GLY A 29 13.12 -1.75 -3.72
C GLY A 29 12.35 -0.49 -3.31
N ILE A 30 11.56 0.01 -4.25
CA ILE A 30 10.73 1.19 -4.08
C ILE A 30 9.45 1.05 -4.91
N GLU A 31 8.36 1.60 -4.43
CA GLU A 31 7.13 1.73 -5.21
C GLU A 31 7.15 3.02 -6.02
N SER A 32 6.60 2.94 -7.24
CA SER A 32 6.48 4.12 -8.11
C SER A 32 5.35 5.05 -7.65
N GLY A 33 5.48 6.30 -8.01
CA GLY A 33 4.46 7.33 -7.83
C GLY A 33 4.60 8.45 -8.85
N GLY A 34 3.91 9.56 -8.62
CA GLY A 34 3.76 10.64 -9.59
C GLY A 34 5.07 11.27 -10.10
N LYS A 35 6.16 11.18 -9.33
CA LYS A 35 7.49 11.71 -9.69
C LYS A 35 8.29 10.79 -10.62
N PHE A 36 7.87 9.54 -10.76
CA PHE A 36 8.63 8.55 -11.52
C PHE A 36 8.45 8.73 -13.04
N PRO A 37 9.52 8.49 -13.83
CA PRO A 37 9.39 8.38 -15.28
C PRO A 37 8.31 7.38 -15.68
N LYS A 38 7.60 7.69 -16.74
CA LYS A 38 6.55 6.83 -17.30
C LYS A 38 7.04 5.83 -18.34
N LYS A 39 8.33 5.89 -18.68
CA LYS A 39 8.97 4.99 -19.64
C LYS A 39 10.02 4.16 -18.95
N SER A 40 10.00 2.87 -19.22
CA SER A 40 10.97 1.91 -18.68
C SER A 40 12.42 2.27 -19.04
N SER A 41 12.65 2.76 -20.27
CA SER A 41 13.96 3.22 -20.74
C SER A 41 14.55 4.40 -19.94
N GLU A 42 13.72 5.14 -19.22
CA GLU A 42 14.15 6.23 -18.35
C GLU A 42 14.15 5.80 -16.86
N LEU A 43 13.23 4.92 -16.48
CA LEU A 43 13.07 4.47 -15.09
C LEU A 43 14.12 3.46 -14.69
N ILE A 44 14.34 2.43 -15.48
CA ILE A 44 15.29 1.34 -15.16
C ILE A 44 16.69 1.89 -14.88
N PRO A 45 17.32 2.73 -15.74
CA PRO A 45 18.64 3.28 -15.44
C PRO A 45 18.70 4.14 -14.17
N LYS A 46 17.58 4.81 -13.82
CA LYS A 46 17.50 5.56 -12.57
C LYS A 46 17.48 4.66 -11.35
N LEU A 47 16.71 3.57 -11.39
CA LEU A 47 16.66 2.60 -10.31
C LEU A 47 18.01 1.89 -10.14
N ASP A 48 18.63 1.48 -11.24
CA ASP A 48 19.94 0.80 -11.25
C ASP A 48 21.04 1.69 -10.63
N GLN A 49 21.01 2.99 -10.90
CA GLN A 49 21.97 3.95 -10.30
C GLN A 49 21.98 3.89 -8.77
N PHE A 50 20.85 3.54 -8.15
CA PHE A 50 20.70 3.45 -6.70
C PHE A 50 20.52 2.02 -6.20
N ASN A 51 20.79 1.00 -7.02
CA ASN A 51 20.60 -0.42 -6.68
C ASN A 51 19.19 -0.72 -6.15
N LEU A 52 18.17 -0.13 -6.73
CA LEU A 52 16.77 -0.34 -6.37
C LEU A 52 16.02 -1.07 -7.47
N LYS A 53 15.03 -1.87 -7.09
CA LYS A 53 14.06 -2.49 -8.00
C LYS A 53 12.70 -1.81 -7.84
N LEU A 54 11.91 -1.83 -8.89
CA LEU A 54 10.50 -1.48 -8.80
C LEU A 54 9.74 -2.63 -8.13
N CYS A 55 9.17 -2.41 -6.94
CA CYS A 55 8.45 -3.47 -6.24
C CYS A 55 6.92 -3.38 -6.42
N SER A 56 6.40 -2.28 -6.88
CA SER A 56 4.99 -2.03 -7.23
C SER A 56 4.76 -0.53 -7.45
N GLY A 57 3.50 -0.12 -7.42
CA GLY A 57 3.05 1.26 -7.36
C GLY A 57 1.54 1.35 -7.36
N TRP A 58 1.05 2.48 -6.86
CA TRP A 58 -0.37 2.73 -6.71
C TRP A 58 -1.07 2.95 -8.06
N TYR A 59 -2.21 2.27 -8.24
CA TYR A 59 -3.19 2.55 -9.27
C TYR A 59 -4.55 2.89 -8.65
N GLY A 60 -5.02 4.12 -8.87
CA GLY A 60 -6.32 4.59 -8.40
C GLY A 60 -7.40 4.36 -9.45
N ALA A 61 -8.16 3.29 -9.30
CA ALA A 61 -9.19 2.87 -10.23
C ALA A 61 -10.52 3.60 -10.04
N ASN A 62 -11.29 3.69 -11.10
CA ASN A 62 -12.68 4.16 -11.08
C ASN A 62 -13.66 3.07 -11.58
N LEU A 63 -13.42 1.83 -11.24
CA LEU A 63 -14.14 0.67 -11.75
C LEU A 63 -15.64 0.67 -11.38
N ARG A 64 -16.03 1.36 -10.30
CA ARG A 64 -17.44 1.58 -9.96
C ARG A 64 -18.17 2.44 -11.00
N LYS A 65 -17.47 3.34 -11.67
CA LYS A 65 -17.99 4.24 -12.70
C LYS A 65 -17.73 3.72 -14.10
N ASN A 66 -16.54 3.23 -14.34
CA ASN A 66 -16.07 2.76 -15.63
C ASN A 66 -16.54 1.31 -15.89
N SER A 67 -16.61 0.93 -17.17
CA SER A 67 -16.63 -0.48 -17.57
C SER A 67 -15.24 -1.11 -17.37
N VAL A 68 -15.17 -2.44 -17.39
CA VAL A 68 -13.88 -3.16 -17.32
C VAL A 68 -12.97 -2.81 -18.48
N GLU A 69 -13.53 -2.68 -19.69
CA GLU A 69 -12.75 -2.30 -20.89
C GLU A 69 -12.18 -0.88 -20.83
N GLU A 70 -12.91 0.06 -20.23
CA GLU A 70 -12.36 1.41 -19.99
C GLU A 70 -11.25 1.36 -18.95
N GLU A 71 -11.38 0.55 -17.92
CA GLU A 71 -10.36 0.42 -16.88
C GLU A 71 -9.10 -0.31 -17.40
N LYS A 72 -9.26 -1.35 -18.24
CA LYS A 72 -8.13 -2.00 -18.96
C LYS A 72 -7.33 -1.00 -19.77
N LYS A 73 -8.00 -0.10 -20.51
CA LYS A 73 -7.32 0.96 -21.28
C LYS A 73 -6.61 1.95 -20.38
N SER A 74 -7.21 2.31 -19.25
CA SER A 74 -6.65 3.29 -18.31
C SER A 74 -5.41 2.78 -17.59
N ILE A 75 -5.35 1.49 -17.29
CA ILE A 75 -4.22 0.88 -16.58
C ILE A 75 -3.06 0.49 -17.51
N GLN A 76 -3.27 0.46 -18.83
CA GLN A 76 -2.34 -0.12 -19.80
C GLN A 76 -0.92 0.45 -19.72
N GLU A 77 -0.77 1.78 -19.66
CA GLU A 77 0.56 2.42 -19.58
C GLU A 77 1.33 1.98 -18.32
N GLN A 78 0.63 1.84 -17.20
CA GLN A 78 1.26 1.40 -15.96
C GLN A 78 1.56 -0.10 -16.00
N LEU A 79 0.68 -0.90 -16.59
CA LEU A 79 0.89 -2.33 -16.81
C LEU A 79 2.15 -2.58 -17.65
N ASP A 80 2.29 -1.89 -18.77
CA ASP A 80 3.45 -2.02 -19.66
C ASP A 80 4.74 -1.62 -18.93
N LEU A 81 4.72 -0.47 -18.25
CA LEU A 81 5.87 0.00 -17.46
C LEU A 81 6.28 -1.01 -16.39
N PHE A 82 5.31 -1.59 -15.68
CA PHE A 82 5.59 -2.51 -14.58
C PHE A 82 6.10 -3.86 -15.08
N LYS A 83 5.58 -4.34 -16.21
CA LYS A 83 6.11 -5.54 -16.91
C LYS A 83 7.56 -5.35 -17.33
N ASP A 84 7.87 -4.21 -17.96
CA ASP A 84 9.24 -3.88 -18.37
C ASP A 84 10.22 -3.76 -17.19
N CYS A 85 9.72 -3.38 -16.01
CA CYS A 85 10.52 -3.22 -14.80
C CYS A 85 10.51 -4.45 -13.87
N ASP A 86 9.93 -5.57 -14.29
CA ASP A 86 9.78 -6.81 -13.51
C ASP A 86 9.08 -6.59 -12.15
N ALA A 87 8.16 -5.64 -12.06
CA ALA A 87 7.37 -5.43 -10.85
C ALA A 87 6.42 -6.62 -10.64
N PRO A 88 6.28 -7.14 -9.39
CA PRO A 88 5.52 -8.36 -9.15
C PRO A 88 4.00 -8.18 -9.11
N CYS A 89 3.50 -6.95 -8.93
CA CYS A 89 2.07 -6.66 -8.85
C CYS A 89 1.78 -5.16 -9.04
N ILE A 90 0.50 -4.85 -9.22
CA ILE A 90 -0.02 -3.48 -9.16
C ILE A 90 -0.79 -3.32 -7.85
N VAL A 91 -0.40 -2.35 -7.01
CA VAL A 91 -1.19 -1.93 -5.83
C VAL A 91 -2.40 -1.14 -6.31
N PHE A 92 -3.56 -1.74 -6.18
CA PHE A 92 -4.82 -1.27 -6.77
C PHE A 92 -5.81 -0.82 -5.71
N ALA A 93 -6.44 0.34 -5.89
CA ALA A 93 -7.55 0.76 -5.04
C ALA A 93 -8.68 1.40 -5.86
N GLU A 94 -9.92 1.14 -5.48
CA GLU A 94 -11.10 1.82 -6.01
C GLU A 94 -11.25 3.19 -5.34
N VAL A 95 -11.08 4.26 -6.11
CA VAL A 95 -11.06 5.64 -5.58
C VAL A 95 -12.28 6.48 -5.97
N SER A 96 -13.26 5.93 -6.68
CA SER A 96 -14.49 6.68 -7.03
C SER A 96 -15.22 7.18 -5.79
N GLY A 97 -15.24 8.49 -5.62
CA GLY A 97 -15.87 9.13 -4.46
C GLY A 97 -15.08 9.01 -3.17
N SER A 98 -13.81 8.58 -3.22
CA SER A 98 -12.91 8.57 -2.07
C SER A 98 -12.78 9.96 -1.45
N ILE A 99 -12.63 9.97 -0.13
CA ILE A 99 -12.42 11.19 0.66
C ILE A 99 -10.99 11.33 1.18
N GLN A 100 -10.11 10.39 0.81
CA GLN A 100 -8.73 10.32 1.34
C GLN A 100 -7.90 11.58 1.12
N GLY A 101 -8.16 12.35 0.06
CA GLY A 101 -7.44 13.59 -0.27
C GLY A 101 -8.14 14.87 0.21
N ASP A 102 -9.39 14.80 0.69
CA ASP A 102 -10.20 15.98 1.05
C ASP A 102 -9.99 16.37 2.52
N PRO A 103 -9.38 17.53 2.80
CA PRO A 103 -9.14 17.97 4.17
C PRO A 103 -10.41 18.30 4.96
N ASN A 104 -11.53 18.49 4.27
CA ASN A 104 -12.81 18.93 4.88
C ASN A 104 -13.77 17.75 5.11
N ARG A 105 -13.45 16.56 4.61
CA ARG A 105 -14.30 15.36 4.75
C ARG A 105 -13.89 14.55 5.96
N LYS A 106 -14.81 14.38 6.88
CA LYS A 106 -14.63 13.60 8.11
C LYS A 106 -14.49 12.12 7.81
N LEU A 107 -13.68 11.40 8.60
CA LEU A 107 -13.50 9.95 8.49
C LEU A 107 -14.84 9.19 8.46
N SER A 108 -15.79 9.59 9.31
CA SER A 108 -17.14 8.97 9.37
C SER A 108 -17.95 9.10 8.07
N THR A 109 -17.56 10.00 7.16
CA THR A 109 -18.28 10.27 5.90
C THR A 109 -17.73 9.51 4.69
N ARG A 110 -16.91 8.46 4.91
CA ARG A 110 -16.37 7.63 3.84
C ARG A 110 -17.46 7.07 2.92
N PRO A 111 -17.19 6.87 1.64
CA PRO A 111 -18.15 6.26 0.73
C PRO A 111 -18.43 4.80 1.14
N GLN A 112 -19.65 4.36 0.93
CA GLN A 112 -20.09 2.98 1.14
C GLN A 112 -20.85 2.49 -0.09
N MET A 113 -20.69 1.22 -0.40
CA MET A 113 -21.41 0.57 -1.48
C MET A 113 -22.72 -0.06 -0.97
N LYS A 114 -23.81 0.11 -1.71
CA LYS A 114 -25.06 -0.62 -1.49
C LYS A 114 -24.91 -2.08 -1.91
N LYS A 115 -25.87 -2.92 -1.54
CA LYS A 115 -25.79 -4.37 -1.80
C LYS A 115 -25.64 -4.73 -3.29
N ASP A 116 -26.39 -4.07 -4.14
CA ASP A 116 -26.35 -4.26 -5.59
C ASP A 116 -25.07 -3.69 -6.25
N GLU A 117 -24.52 -2.60 -5.70
CA GLU A 117 -23.23 -2.07 -6.13
C GLU A 117 -22.09 -3.02 -5.79
N TRP A 118 -22.13 -3.67 -4.61
CA TRP A 118 -21.12 -4.65 -4.20
C TRP A 118 -21.04 -5.82 -5.19
N GLN A 119 -22.17 -6.39 -5.57
CA GLN A 119 -22.18 -7.51 -6.52
C GLN A 119 -21.53 -7.10 -7.84
N LYS A 120 -21.99 -6.00 -8.43
CA LYS A 120 -21.44 -5.49 -9.70
C LYS A 120 -19.95 -5.17 -9.61
N PHE A 121 -19.52 -4.58 -8.49
CA PHE A 121 -18.11 -4.28 -8.27
C PHE A 121 -17.27 -5.55 -8.17
N CYS A 122 -17.71 -6.57 -7.41
CA CYS A 122 -17.01 -7.84 -7.30
C CYS A 122 -16.93 -8.59 -8.64
N GLU A 123 -17.96 -8.54 -9.47
CA GLU A 123 -17.95 -9.10 -10.82
C GLU A 123 -16.90 -8.40 -11.69
N LYS A 124 -16.93 -7.06 -11.75
CA LYS A 124 -16.00 -6.26 -12.56
C LYS A 124 -14.55 -6.44 -12.12
N ILE A 125 -14.28 -6.37 -10.81
CA ILE A 125 -12.89 -6.49 -10.33
C ILE A 125 -12.35 -7.91 -10.50
N SER A 126 -13.20 -8.93 -10.43
CA SER A 126 -12.81 -10.31 -10.74
C SER A 126 -12.45 -10.49 -12.21
N GLU A 127 -13.19 -9.86 -13.13
CA GLU A 127 -12.88 -9.86 -14.55
C GLU A 127 -11.55 -9.13 -14.82
N LEU A 128 -11.37 -7.94 -14.24
CA LEU A 128 -10.13 -7.17 -14.37
C LEU A 128 -8.93 -7.90 -13.74
N GLY A 129 -9.13 -8.55 -12.58
CA GLY A 129 -8.08 -9.32 -11.91
C GLY A 129 -7.61 -10.51 -12.74
N LYS A 130 -8.53 -11.23 -13.39
CA LYS A 130 -8.17 -12.31 -14.33
C LYS A 130 -7.37 -11.78 -15.52
N TYR A 131 -7.84 -10.70 -16.14
CA TYR A 131 -7.11 -10.06 -17.22
C TYR A 131 -5.68 -9.70 -16.83
N LEU A 132 -5.48 -9.06 -15.67
CA LEU A 132 -4.15 -8.68 -15.20
C LEU A 132 -3.29 -9.89 -14.82
N GLU A 133 -3.88 -10.94 -14.27
CA GLU A 133 -3.19 -12.22 -14.00
C GLU A 133 -2.74 -12.92 -15.29
N ASP A 134 -3.59 -12.94 -16.32
CA ASP A 134 -3.26 -13.46 -17.66
C ASP A 134 -2.13 -12.67 -18.33
N GLU A 135 -2.06 -11.35 -18.06
CA GLU A 135 -0.96 -10.47 -18.49
C GLU A 135 0.32 -10.65 -17.64
N GLY A 136 0.32 -11.52 -16.63
CA GLY A 136 1.45 -11.76 -15.75
C GLY A 136 1.65 -10.67 -14.68
N MET A 137 0.64 -9.84 -14.43
CA MET A 137 0.71 -8.72 -13.48
C MET A 137 -0.44 -8.80 -12.44
N PRO A 138 -0.29 -9.53 -11.34
CA PRO A 138 -1.33 -9.68 -10.34
C PRO A 138 -1.85 -8.33 -9.80
N LEU A 139 -3.18 -8.22 -9.69
CA LEU A 139 -3.85 -7.12 -9.00
C LEU A 139 -3.78 -7.36 -7.49
N ALA A 140 -3.10 -6.47 -6.76
CA ALA A 140 -3.02 -6.46 -5.30
C ALA A 140 -3.90 -5.36 -4.73
N TYR A 141 -5.14 -5.70 -4.35
CA TYR A 141 -6.10 -4.71 -3.84
C TYR A 141 -5.65 -4.14 -2.50
N HIS A 142 -5.51 -2.83 -2.43
CA HIS A 142 -5.18 -2.10 -1.21
C HIS A 142 -6.45 -1.54 -0.55
N HIS A 143 -6.83 -2.10 0.62
CA HIS A 143 -7.83 -1.49 1.47
C HIS A 143 -7.26 -0.19 2.07
N HIS A 144 -8.01 0.89 1.98
CA HIS A 144 -7.46 2.22 2.32
C HIS A 144 -8.48 3.10 3.01
N MET A 145 -8.04 3.84 4.03
CA MET A 145 -8.87 4.83 4.72
C MET A 145 -9.49 5.81 3.73
N GLY A 146 -10.78 6.10 3.92
CA GLY A 146 -11.53 7.04 3.10
C GLY A 146 -11.99 6.49 1.75
N THR A 147 -11.83 5.20 1.47
CA THR A 147 -12.34 4.51 0.27
C THR A 147 -13.55 3.63 0.58
N VAL A 148 -14.09 2.94 -0.43
CA VAL A 148 -15.21 2.01 -0.25
C VAL A 148 -14.82 0.69 0.40
N ILE A 149 -13.54 0.30 0.29
CA ILE A 149 -12.96 -0.87 0.97
C ILE A 149 -11.97 -0.33 2.01
N GLU A 150 -12.43 -0.19 3.23
CA GLU A 150 -11.66 0.42 4.31
C GLU A 150 -11.50 -0.53 5.50
N THR A 151 -12.62 -1.09 5.96
CA THR A 151 -12.66 -1.90 7.18
C THR A 151 -12.25 -3.35 6.91
N GLN A 152 -11.87 -4.06 7.99
CA GLN A 152 -11.67 -5.50 7.91
C GLN A 152 -12.87 -6.22 7.28
N LYS A 153 -14.08 -5.86 7.68
CA LYS A 153 -15.32 -6.45 7.11
C LYS A 153 -15.47 -6.18 5.62
N ASP A 154 -15.10 -4.98 5.14
CA ASP A 154 -15.11 -4.68 3.70
C ASP A 154 -14.07 -5.54 2.97
N THR A 155 -12.88 -5.70 3.58
CA THR A 155 -11.79 -6.52 3.04
C THR A 155 -12.18 -8.00 2.97
N GLU A 156 -12.72 -8.57 4.05
CA GLU A 156 -13.23 -9.94 4.07
C GLU A 156 -14.30 -10.13 2.99
N ARG A 157 -15.27 -9.21 2.93
CA ARG A 157 -16.34 -9.26 1.92
C ARG A 157 -15.79 -9.20 0.48
N LEU A 158 -14.75 -8.39 0.23
CA LEU A 158 -14.09 -8.34 -1.06
C LEU A 158 -13.47 -9.71 -1.40
N ILE A 159 -12.67 -10.25 -0.48
CA ILE A 159 -11.99 -11.53 -0.66
C ILE A 159 -12.98 -12.66 -0.93
N GLU A 160 -14.05 -12.75 -0.15
CA GLU A 160 -15.04 -13.83 -0.21
C GLU A 160 -15.95 -13.78 -1.45
N ASN A 161 -16.08 -12.62 -2.09
CA ASN A 161 -16.99 -12.42 -3.23
C ASN A 161 -16.26 -12.11 -4.54
N THR A 162 -14.93 -12.29 -4.59
CA THR A 162 -14.14 -12.09 -5.80
C THR A 162 -13.34 -13.34 -6.17
N HIS A 163 -12.98 -13.43 -7.45
CA HIS A 163 -12.10 -14.49 -7.95
C HIS A 163 -10.72 -14.42 -7.26
N GLU A 164 -10.02 -15.53 -7.17
CA GLU A 164 -8.71 -15.67 -6.52
C GLU A 164 -7.60 -14.82 -7.17
N SER A 165 -7.77 -14.40 -8.42
CA SER A 165 -6.88 -13.46 -9.11
C SER A 165 -6.89 -12.05 -8.51
N VAL A 166 -7.92 -11.70 -7.74
CA VAL A 166 -7.93 -10.45 -6.96
C VAL A 166 -7.15 -10.67 -5.69
N LYS A 167 -5.86 -10.42 -5.70
CA LYS A 167 -5.00 -10.51 -4.51
C LYS A 167 -5.16 -9.27 -3.63
N LEU A 168 -4.51 -9.26 -2.49
CA LEU A 168 -4.58 -8.21 -1.49
C LEU A 168 -3.19 -7.64 -1.19
N THR A 169 -3.09 -6.33 -1.16
CA THR A 169 -2.06 -5.62 -0.42
C THR A 169 -2.55 -5.44 1.00
N LEU A 170 -1.95 -6.15 1.95
CA LEU A 170 -2.26 -5.95 3.36
C LEU A 170 -1.45 -4.77 3.89
N ASP A 171 -2.13 -3.68 4.24
CA ASP A 171 -1.52 -2.55 4.94
C ASP A 171 -1.86 -2.60 6.43
N THR A 172 -0.83 -2.78 7.25
CA THR A 172 -0.99 -2.95 8.70
C THR A 172 -1.50 -1.69 9.39
N GLY A 173 -1.11 -0.51 8.91
CA GLY A 173 -1.53 0.77 9.46
C GLY A 173 -2.98 1.10 9.10
N HIS A 174 -3.36 0.97 7.84
CA HIS A 174 -4.76 1.17 7.43
C HIS A 174 -5.70 0.18 8.10
N MET A 175 -5.30 -1.08 8.24
CA MET A 175 -6.08 -2.09 8.94
C MET A 175 -6.32 -1.70 10.40
N LEU A 176 -5.27 -1.32 11.13
CA LEU A 176 -5.39 -0.89 12.53
C LEU A 176 -6.18 0.42 12.66
N PHE A 177 -5.99 1.38 11.74
CA PHE A 177 -6.74 2.64 11.74
C PHE A 177 -8.26 2.38 11.62
N ALA A 178 -8.63 1.42 10.78
CA ALA A 178 -10.01 0.96 10.61
C ALA A 178 -10.48 -0.01 11.73
N LYS A 179 -9.71 -0.16 12.82
CA LYS A 179 -9.97 -1.06 13.96
C LYS A 179 -10.03 -2.54 13.57
N GLY A 180 -9.32 -2.93 12.52
CA GLY A 180 -9.17 -4.31 12.08
C GLY A 180 -7.92 -4.98 12.65
N ASP A 181 -7.81 -6.28 12.40
CA ASP A 181 -6.72 -7.16 12.85
C ASP A 181 -5.97 -7.74 11.64
N SER A 182 -4.77 -7.22 11.38
CA SER A 182 -3.89 -7.70 10.31
C SER A 182 -3.49 -9.17 10.49
N LYS A 183 -3.31 -9.62 11.73
CA LYS A 183 -2.98 -11.02 12.04
C LYS A 183 -4.11 -11.94 11.65
N TYR A 184 -5.34 -11.56 11.95
CA TYR A 184 -6.52 -12.32 11.56
C TYR A 184 -6.61 -12.47 10.03
N ILE A 185 -6.42 -11.38 9.28
CA ILE A 185 -6.43 -11.42 7.82
C ILE A 185 -5.33 -12.34 7.28
N LEU A 186 -4.11 -12.23 7.80
CA LEU A 186 -3.00 -13.12 7.41
C LEU A 186 -3.29 -14.59 7.70
N GLN A 187 -3.90 -14.90 8.83
CA GLN A 187 -4.19 -16.29 9.23
C GLN A 187 -5.29 -16.94 8.39
N ASN A 188 -6.31 -16.15 7.99
CA ASN A 188 -7.48 -16.71 7.35
C ASN A 188 -7.46 -16.56 5.81
N TYR A 189 -6.65 -15.64 5.27
CA TYR A 189 -6.66 -15.29 3.84
C TYR A 189 -5.25 -15.18 3.25
N HIS A 190 -4.25 -15.88 3.82
CA HIS A 190 -2.85 -15.80 3.37
C HIS A 190 -2.65 -16.04 1.88
N GLU A 191 -3.42 -16.95 1.27
CA GLU A 191 -3.35 -17.25 -0.17
C GLU A 191 -3.72 -16.08 -1.07
N ARG A 192 -4.41 -15.09 -0.52
CA ARG A 192 -4.80 -13.86 -1.20
C ARG A 192 -3.80 -12.72 -1.01
N ILE A 193 -2.82 -12.86 -0.11
CA ILE A 193 -1.84 -11.81 0.17
C ILE A 193 -0.69 -11.91 -0.83
N SER A 194 -0.53 -10.93 -1.70
CA SER A 194 0.57 -10.84 -2.67
C SER A 194 1.56 -9.72 -2.35
N HIS A 195 1.16 -8.77 -1.50
CA HIS A 195 1.96 -7.60 -1.15
C HIS A 195 1.66 -7.14 0.29
N VAL A 196 2.65 -6.58 0.98
CA VAL A 196 2.46 -6.13 2.36
C VAL A 196 3.05 -4.74 2.55
N HIS A 197 2.21 -3.80 3.01
CA HIS A 197 2.63 -2.51 3.50
C HIS A 197 2.80 -2.56 5.02
N CYS A 198 4.05 -2.39 5.44
CA CYS A 198 4.42 -2.26 6.84
C CYS A 198 4.33 -0.78 7.25
N LYS A 199 3.14 -0.34 7.57
CA LYS A 199 2.82 1.00 8.07
C LYS A 199 2.43 0.91 9.53
N ASP A 200 3.03 1.71 10.38
CA ASP A 200 2.75 1.71 11.81
C ASP A 200 1.90 2.91 12.23
N ILE A 201 1.39 2.89 13.44
CA ILE A 201 0.47 3.91 13.96
C ILE A 201 0.88 4.37 15.35
N ARG A 202 0.84 5.68 15.58
CA ARG A 202 0.93 6.27 16.92
C ARG A 202 -0.45 6.23 17.58
N LYS A 203 -0.62 5.32 18.53
CA LYS A 203 -1.90 5.02 19.18
C LYS A 203 -2.64 6.25 19.71
N GLN A 204 -1.94 7.15 20.36
CA GLN A 204 -2.55 8.36 20.93
C GLN A 204 -3.14 9.29 19.86
N VAL A 205 -2.44 9.42 18.71
CA VAL A 205 -2.92 10.24 17.59
C VAL A 205 -4.11 9.56 16.90
N LEU A 206 -4.07 8.23 16.75
CA LEU A 206 -5.21 7.47 16.26
C LEU A 206 -6.46 7.67 17.11
N GLU A 207 -6.33 7.49 18.44
CA GLU A 207 -7.44 7.65 19.38
C GLU A 207 -8.05 9.07 19.31
N LYS A 208 -7.18 10.09 19.24
CA LYS A 208 -7.61 11.50 19.04
C LYS A 208 -8.35 11.67 17.71
N SER A 209 -7.77 11.19 16.63
CA SER A 209 -8.33 11.33 15.27
C SER A 209 -9.72 10.71 15.16
N LEU A 210 -9.91 9.54 15.75
CA LEU A 210 -11.22 8.87 15.78
C LEU A 210 -12.24 9.57 16.70
N LYS A 211 -11.79 10.06 17.86
CA LYS A 211 -12.65 10.76 18.82
C LYS A 211 -13.16 12.09 18.27
N GLU A 212 -12.30 12.82 17.59
CA GLU A 212 -12.60 14.14 17.03
C GLU A 212 -13.19 14.05 15.62
N ASP A 213 -13.25 12.84 15.05
CA ASP A 213 -13.69 12.58 13.67
C ASP A 213 -12.98 13.49 12.67
N LEU A 214 -11.65 13.49 12.72
CA LEU A 214 -10.82 14.29 11.83
C LEU A 214 -11.03 13.86 10.36
N SER A 215 -10.58 14.67 9.41
CA SER A 215 -10.36 14.17 8.05
C SER A 215 -9.16 13.20 8.04
N PHE A 216 -9.13 12.29 7.06
CA PHE A 216 -7.97 11.39 6.91
C PHE A 216 -6.67 12.19 6.75
N ARG A 217 -6.71 13.26 5.92
CA ARG A 217 -5.58 14.18 5.76
C ARG A 217 -5.18 14.86 7.07
N GLY A 218 -6.13 15.30 7.87
CA GLY A 218 -5.86 15.87 9.20
C GLY A 218 -5.17 14.87 10.12
N ALA A 219 -5.62 13.62 10.13
CA ALA A 219 -5.06 12.57 10.96
C ALA A 219 -3.59 12.26 10.60
N PHE A 220 -3.25 12.09 9.31
CA PHE A 220 -1.86 11.80 8.94
C PHE A 220 -0.93 13.01 9.13
N LEU A 221 -1.40 14.25 8.92
CA LEU A 221 -0.61 15.46 9.20
C LEU A 221 -0.38 15.69 10.70
N GLU A 222 -1.28 15.21 11.56
CA GLU A 222 -1.04 15.14 13.02
C GLU A 222 -0.07 14.02 13.40
N GLY A 223 0.29 13.13 12.47
CA GLY A 223 1.26 12.06 12.65
C GLY A 223 0.64 10.76 13.12
N ALA A 224 -0.61 10.45 12.72
CA ALA A 224 -1.24 9.17 13.01
C ALA A 224 -0.44 7.99 12.46
N PHE A 225 0.08 8.11 11.23
CA PHE A 225 0.94 7.09 10.64
C PHE A 225 2.42 7.34 10.92
N THR A 226 3.16 6.26 11.01
CA THR A 226 4.62 6.26 11.20
C THR A 226 5.23 4.99 10.63
N VAL A 227 6.55 4.86 10.74
CA VAL A 227 7.29 3.66 10.34
C VAL A 227 7.25 2.58 11.42
N PRO A 228 7.41 1.29 11.06
CA PRO A 228 7.58 0.21 12.03
C PRO A 228 8.66 0.52 13.06
N GLY A 229 8.34 0.28 14.34
CA GLY A 229 9.24 0.54 15.46
C GLY A 229 9.10 1.91 16.12
N ASP A 230 8.36 2.84 15.50
CA ASP A 230 8.00 4.14 16.09
C ASP A 230 6.48 4.23 16.42
N GLY A 231 5.75 3.15 16.20
CA GLY A 231 4.32 3.06 16.48
C GLY A 231 3.97 2.00 17.53
N CYS A 232 2.79 1.41 17.40
CA CYS A 232 2.27 0.45 18.38
C CYS A 232 2.03 -0.95 17.82
N ILE A 233 2.35 -1.20 16.55
CA ILE A 233 2.15 -2.51 15.93
C ILE A 233 3.31 -3.44 16.27
N ASP A 234 3.00 -4.59 16.87
CA ASP A 234 3.96 -5.68 17.05
C ASP A 234 4.00 -6.53 15.77
N TYR A 235 5.11 -6.44 15.03
CA TYR A 235 5.30 -7.17 13.77
C TYR A 235 5.73 -8.62 13.96
N GLN A 236 6.25 -9.01 15.13
CA GLN A 236 6.73 -10.38 15.36
C GLN A 236 5.63 -11.44 15.12
N PRO A 237 4.39 -11.29 15.66
CA PRO A 237 3.32 -12.23 15.40
C PRO A 237 2.88 -12.27 13.92
N LEU A 238 2.95 -11.14 13.21
CA LEU A 238 2.59 -11.05 11.79
C LEU A 238 3.61 -11.82 10.94
N PHE A 239 4.90 -11.61 11.20
CA PHE A 239 5.98 -12.29 10.47
C PHE A 239 5.99 -13.80 10.73
N ASN A 240 5.65 -14.24 11.94
CA ASN A 240 5.47 -15.66 12.23
C ASN A 240 4.37 -16.28 11.35
N VAL A 241 3.26 -15.56 11.13
CA VAL A 241 2.20 -16.04 10.22
C VAL A 241 2.67 -16.07 8.77
N LEU A 242 3.36 -15.02 8.29
CA LEU A 242 3.91 -14.97 6.93
C LEU A 242 4.90 -16.14 6.70
N LYS A 243 5.80 -16.41 7.66
CA LYS A 243 6.73 -17.54 7.61
C LYS A 243 6.01 -18.87 7.50
N ASN A 244 5.05 -19.11 8.40
CA ASN A 244 4.30 -20.37 8.46
C ASN A 244 3.50 -20.66 7.18
N ASN A 245 3.18 -19.63 6.41
CA ASN A 245 2.48 -19.72 5.12
C ASN A 245 3.41 -19.56 3.92
N ASN A 246 4.73 -19.62 4.11
CA ASN A 246 5.74 -19.52 3.05
C ASN A 246 5.57 -18.27 2.17
N TYR A 247 5.19 -17.13 2.76
CA TYR A 247 5.08 -15.89 2.03
C TYR A 247 6.41 -15.52 1.39
N SER A 248 6.38 -15.29 0.09
CA SER A 248 7.51 -14.80 -0.69
C SER A 248 7.06 -13.57 -1.47
N GLY A 249 7.50 -12.40 -1.03
CA GLY A 249 7.07 -11.13 -1.62
C GLY A 249 7.72 -9.94 -0.92
N TRP A 250 7.27 -8.75 -1.27
CA TRP A 250 7.79 -7.52 -0.72
C TRP A 250 7.13 -7.15 0.61
N LEU A 251 7.95 -6.66 1.52
CA LEU A 251 7.54 -5.96 2.73
C LEU A 251 7.93 -4.50 2.56
N VAL A 252 6.97 -3.66 2.28
CA VAL A 252 7.19 -2.25 1.96
C VAL A 252 6.96 -1.39 3.19
N VAL A 253 8.01 -0.71 3.66
CA VAL A 253 7.83 0.32 4.70
C VAL A 253 7.17 1.53 4.08
N GLU A 254 6.01 1.86 4.57
CA GLU A 254 5.26 3.04 4.15
C GLU A 254 4.89 3.89 5.38
N ALA A 255 5.06 5.21 5.25
CA ALA A 255 4.62 6.16 6.26
C ALA A 255 4.19 7.46 5.58
N GLU A 256 2.96 7.86 5.82
CA GLU A 256 2.44 9.16 5.41
C GLU A 256 2.73 10.15 6.54
N GLN A 257 3.88 10.83 6.47
CA GLN A 257 4.37 11.73 7.51
C GLN A 257 4.77 13.08 6.94
N ASP A 258 4.54 14.13 7.73
CA ASP A 258 5.05 15.47 7.47
C ASP A 258 6.59 15.48 7.64
N PRO A 259 7.36 15.73 6.57
CA PRO A 259 8.83 15.70 6.63
C PRO A 259 9.42 16.78 7.53
N ALA A 260 8.68 17.83 7.88
CA ALA A 260 9.10 18.83 8.84
C ALA A 260 9.06 18.31 10.29
N LYS A 261 8.28 17.27 10.55
CA LYS A 261 8.14 16.63 11.87
C LYS A 261 8.89 15.30 11.97
N ALA A 262 9.04 14.62 10.84
CA ALA A 262 9.66 13.31 10.75
C ALA A 262 10.67 13.31 9.60
N ASN A 263 11.96 13.43 9.93
CA ASN A 263 13.01 13.43 8.92
C ASN A 263 12.94 12.12 8.10
N PRO A 264 12.76 12.19 6.78
CA PRO A 264 12.48 11.00 5.98
C PRO A 264 13.56 9.93 6.01
N LEU A 265 14.83 10.33 5.96
CA LEU A 265 15.96 9.39 6.01
C LEU A 265 16.09 8.73 7.38
N GLU A 266 15.95 9.49 8.47
CA GLU A 266 16.03 8.96 9.83
C GLU A 266 14.89 7.95 10.07
N TYR A 267 13.67 8.30 9.70
CA TYR A 267 12.51 7.41 9.83
C TYR A 267 12.62 6.19 8.91
N ALA A 268 13.12 6.34 7.69
CA ALA A 268 13.40 5.21 6.81
C ALA A 268 14.37 4.21 7.47
N LYS A 269 15.44 4.70 8.10
CA LYS A 269 16.42 3.86 8.85
C LYS A 269 15.78 3.18 10.07
N ILE A 270 14.90 3.87 10.82
CA ILE A 270 14.18 3.28 11.95
C ILE A 270 13.34 2.09 11.45
N GLY A 271 12.49 2.31 10.45
CA GLY A 271 11.62 1.26 9.89
C GLY A 271 12.41 0.08 9.34
N TYR A 272 13.46 0.34 8.56
CA TYR A 272 14.34 -0.70 8.02
C TYR A 272 14.98 -1.56 9.11
N ASN A 273 15.62 -0.91 10.10
CA ASN A 273 16.32 -1.61 11.17
C ASN A 273 15.36 -2.46 12.02
N TYR A 274 14.21 -1.88 12.41
CA TYR A 274 13.21 -2.60 13.19
C TYR A 274 12.68 -3.84 12.46
N LEU A 275 12.28 -3.69 11.18
CA LEU A 275 11.79 -4.83 10.41
C LEU A 275 12.87 -5.89 10.19
N THR A 276 14.10 -5.47 9.84
CA THR A 276 15.21 -6.38 9.62
C THR A 276 15.53 -7.20 10.87
N ASP A 277 15.55 -6.57 12.04
CA ASP A 277 15.80 -7.27 13.31
C ASP A 277 14.64 -8.20 13.69
N THR A 278 13.38 -7.79 13.40
CA THR A 278 12.21 -8.62 13.65
C THR A 278 12.14 -9.82 12.70
N LEU A 279 12.50 -9.64 11.43
CA LEU A 279 12.60 -10.73 10.45
C LEU A 279 13.66 -11.74 10.85
N LYS A 280 14.84 -11.30 11.31
CA LYS A 280 15.88 -12.20 11.85
C LYS A 280 15.39 -13.02 13.05
N LYS A 281 14.66 -12.38 13.99
CA LYS A 281 14.05 -13.09 15.14
C LYS A 281 13.00 -14.10 14.70
N SER A 282 12.31 -13.85 13.58
CA SER A 282 11.35 -14.77 12.96
C SER A 282 12.03 -15.82 12.06
N GLU A 283 13.36 -15.79 11.92
CA GLU A 283 14.14 -16.66 11.01
C GLU A 283 13.59 -16.60 9.57
N ILE A 284 13.26 -15.40 9.11
CA ILE A 284 12.87 -15.13 7.72
C ILE A 284 14.09 -14.60 6.98
N GLU A 285 14.39 -15.23 5.86
CA GLU A 285 15.47 -14.77 4.99
C GLU A 285 15.06 -13.51 4.22
N ILE A 286 15.98 -12.56 4.17
CA ILE A 286 15.84 -11.35 3.36
C ILE A 286 16.72 -11.52 2.15
N TYR A 287 16.14 -11.47 0.96
CA TYR A 287 16.92 -11.44 -0.28
C TYR A 287 17.75 -10.16 -0.31
N LYS A 288 19.04 -10.35 -0.57
CA LYS A 288 19.96 -9.24 -0.90
C LYS A 288 20.25 -9.32 -2.39
N ASN A 289 20.20 -8.19 -3.07
CA ASN A 289 20.63 -8.11 -4.48
C ASN A 289 22.11 -8.44 -4.62
#